data_2461cf0afea2940288b5214114160a0c
#
_entry.id   2461cf0afea2940288b5214114160a0c
#
_cell.length_a   1.000
_cell.length_b   1.000
_cell.length_c   1.000
_cell.angle_alpha   90.00
_cell.angle_beta   90.00
_cell.angle_gamma   90.00
#
_symmetry.space_group_name_H-M   'P 1'
#
loop_
_entity.id
_entity.type
_entity.pdbx_description
1 polymer ?
#
loop_
_entity_poly.entity_id
_entity_poly.type
_entity_poly.pdbx_seq_one_letter_code
_entity_poly.pdbx_strand_id
1 'polypeptide(L)'
;LQHYFAKTLSVEKFYQAISPNGFIRTYENLFGKIPPEPQGGNIPGSLRQPKLILPFEDGKSWAFTGGPHPAWGDNQPYAALDFAPPSETSGCVFSDQWVLAPADGTIVRTDTGVAILDLDGDNDERTGWNLLFLHLLTKSIPPVGTKLHAGDRIGHPSCDGGTSTGTHFHIARKFNGEWIPAGGVIPFNLDDWIAKNGAEPYLGFLKRYSSTIRACECADYKSLIHTGPPIVPTQTPTPKPTSIP
;
A
#
# COMPACT_ATOMS: atom_id res chain seq x y z
N LEU A 1 -22.25 -2.32 -2.40
CA LEU A 1 -22.80 -1.63 -1.21
C LEU A 1 -23.14 -2.62 -0.10
N GLN A 2 -23.89 -3.72 -0.39
CA GLN A 2 -24.20 -4.77 0.59
C GLN A 2 -22.95 -5.36 1.25
N HIS A 3 -21.95 -5.66 0.43
CA HIS A 3 -20.71 -6.28 0.89
C HIS A 3 -19.81 -5.32 1.67
N TYR A 4 -19.78 -4.05 1.28
CA TYR A 4 -19.04 -2.99 1.96
C TYR A 4 -19.60 -2.73 3.36
N PHE A 5 -20.91 -2.64 3.50
CA PHE A 5 -21.54 -2.37 4.80
C PHE A 5 -21.49 -3.58 5.74
N ALA A 6 -21.54 -4.80 5.24
CA ALA A 6 -21.39 -5.99 6.09
C ALA A 6 -19.98 -6.18 6.67
N LYS A 7 -18.94 -5.58 6.06
CA LYS A 7 -17.55 -5.69 6.54
C LYS A 7 -17.06 -4.54 7.39
N THR A 8 -17.63 -3.34 7.27
CA THR A 8 -17.20 -2.17 8.06
C THR A 8 -17.78 -2.13 9.47
N LEU A 9 -18.88 -2.83 9.70
CA LEU A 9 -19.46 -3.00 11.03
C LEU A 9 -19.72 -4.49 11.19
N SER A 10 -19.46 -5.08 12.37
CA SER A 10 -20.02 -6.41 12.63
C SER A 10 -21.52 -6.31 12.29
N VAL A 11 -22.05 -7.31 11.60
CA VAL A 11 -23.46 -7.35 11.18
C VAL A 11 -24.37 -6.88 12.30
N GLU A 12 -24.08 -7.26 13.52
CA GLU A 12 -24.83 -6.89 14.72
C GLU A 12 -24.73 -5.40 15.10
N LYS A 13 -23.55 -4.78 15.03
CA LYS A 13 -23.38 -3.34 15.25
C LYS A 13 -24.00 -2.49 14.14
N PHE A 14 -23.97 -2.99 12.90
CA PHE A 14 -24.66 -2.37 11.78
C PHE A 14 -26.17 -2.41 11.99
N TYR A 15 -26.74 -3.58 12.36
CA TYR A 15 -28.15 -3.72 12.72
C TYR A 15 -28.56 -2.82 13.87
N GLN A 16 -27.75 -2.70 14.91
CA GLN A 16 -28.01 -1.80 16.05
C GLN A 16 -27.97 -0.32 15.65
N ALA A 17 -27.06 0.09 14.75
CA ALA A 17 -26.90 1.48 14.34
C ALA A 17 -28.05 1.97 13.44
N ILE A 18 -28.63 1.12 12.62
CA ILE A 18 -29.63 1.51 11.60
C ILE A 18 -31.02 0.88 11.79
N SER A 19 -31.17 -0.10 12.66
CA SER A 19 -32.45 -0.73 12.99
C SER A 19 -33.50 0.28 13.52
N PRO A 20 -33.18 1.29 14.33
CA PRO A 20 -34.15 2.27 14.81
C PRO A 20 -34.83 3.06 13.66
N ASN A 21 -34.17 3.20 12.51
CA ASN A 21 -34.65 4.01 11.39
C ASN A 21 -35.30 3.21 10.27
N GLY A 22 -35.50 1.90 10.44
CA GLY A 22 -36.09 1.04 9.42
C GLY A 22 -35.26 0.87 8.14
N PHE A 23 -34.00 1.36 8.13
CA PHE A 23 -33.15 1.34 6.94
C PHE A 23 -32.91 -0.08 6.43
N ILE A 24 -32.63 -1.04 7.33
CA ILE A 24 -32.44 -2.44 6.93
C ILE A 24 -33.70 -3.02 6.31
N ARG A 25 -34.86 -2.78 6.92
CA ARG A 25 -36.14 -3.27 6.35
C ARG A 25 -36.38 -2.64 4.97
N THR A 26 -36.12 -1.34 4.81
CA THR A 26 -36.24 -0.69 3.52
C THR A 26 -35.24 -1.26 2.51
N TYR A 27 -34.01 -1.47 2.94
CA TYR A 27 -32.97 -2.08 2.12
C TYR A 27 -33.35 -3.51 1.69
N GLU A 28 -33.80 -4.37 2.63
CA GLU A 28 -34.20 -5.74 2.34
C GLU A 28 -35.45 -5.80 1.44
N ASN A 29 -36.37 -4.85 1.57
CA ASN A 29 -37.53 -4.75 0.70
C ASN A 29 -37.17 -4.34 -0.74
N LEU A 30 -36.14 -3.52 -0.92
CA LEU A 30 -35.72 -3.04 -2.24
C LEU A 30 -34.75 -3.99 -2.95
N PHE A 31 -33.88 -4.63 -2.20
CA PHE A 31 -32.72 -5.37 -2.74
C PHE A 31 -32.66 -6.84 -2.30
N GLY A 32 -33.64 -7.30 -1.51
CA GLY A 32 -33.63 -8.64 -0.92
C GLY A 32 -32.79 -8.75 0.36
N LYS A 33 -32.88 -9.89 1.03
CA LYS A 33 -32.10 -10.15 2.26
C LYS A 33 -30.61 -10.05 1.98
N ILE A 34 -29.88 -9.44 2.92
CA ILE A 34 -28.41 -9.41 2.89
C ILE A 34 -27.94 -10.87 2.84
N PRO A 35 -27.28 -11.32 1.76
CA PRO A 35 -26.80 -12.68 1.70
C PRO A 35 -25.81 -12.94 2.84
N PRO A 36 -25.81 -14.15 3.44
CA PRO A 36 -24.78 -14.52 4.40
C PRO A 36 -23.41 -14.37 3.73
N GLU A 37 -22.39 -13.99 4.52
CA GLU A 37 -21.02 -13.94 3.99
C GLU A 37 -20.70 -15.26 3.26
N PRO A 38 -20.17 -15.19 2.03
CA PRO A 38 -19.76 -16.40 1.33
C PRO A 38 -18.73 -17.12 2.21
N GLN A 39 -19.04 -18.35 2.60
CA GLN A 39 -18.05 -19.22 3.25
C GLN A 39 -16.92 -19.45 2.25
N GLY A 40 -15.78 -18.76 2.44
CA GLY A 40 -14.64 -18.89 1.55
C GLY A 40 -14.15 -17.61 0.86
N GLY A 41 -14.82 -16.46 1.07
CA GLY A 41 -14.38 -15.16 0.53
C GLY A 41 -14.50 -15.05 -1.00
N ASN A 42 -14.58 -13.81 -1.51
CA ASN A 42 -14.60 -13.52 -2.96
C ASN A 42 -13.22 -13.66 -3.62
N ILE A 43 -12.26 -14.26 -2.92
CA ILE A 43 -10.87 -14.44 -3.39
C ILE A 43 -10.73 -15.86 -3.94
N PRO A 44 -10.62 -16.03 -5.28
CA PRO A 44 -10.38 -17.34 -5.86
C PRO A 44 -9.08 -17.96 -5.34
N GLY A 45 -9.06 -19.26 -5.06
CA GLY A 45 -7.85 -19.95 -4.61
C GLY A 45 -6.70 -19.94 -5.64
N SER A 46 -7.02 -19.70 -6.91
CA SER A 46 -6.06 -19.51 -8.00
C SER A 46 -5.57 -18.08 -8.18
N LEU A 47 -6.09 -17.12 -7.39
CA LEU A 47 -5.72 -15.71 -7.52
C LEU A 47 -4.21 -15.50 -7.36
N ARG A 48 -3.65 -14.70 -8.24
CA ARG A 48 -2.25 -14.26 -8.18
C ARG A 48 -2.20 -12.75 -8.29
N GLN A 49 -1.31 -12.13 -7.53
CA GLN A 49 -1.02 -10.72 -7.67
C GLN A 49 -0.41 -10.44 -9.06
N PRO A 50 -0.82 -9.39 -9.78
CA PRO A 50 -0.10 -8.95 -10.96
C PRO A 50 1.33 -8.51 -10.62
N LYS A 51 2.21 -8.45 -11.62
CA LYS A 51 3.56 -7.94 -11.41
C LYS A 51 3.50 -6.46 -11.02
N LEU A 52 4.12 -6.13 -9.91
CA LEU A 52 4.25 -4.75 -9.42
C LEU A 52 5.73 -4.42 -9.25
N ILE A 53 6.15 -3.26 -9.74
CA ILE A 53 7.49 -2.72 -9.48
C ILE A 53 7.52 -1.98 -8.14
N LEU A 54 8.71 -1.64 -7.65
CA LEU A 54 8.86 -0.73 -6.50
C LEU A 54 8.34 0.66 -6.89
N PRO A 55 7.50 1.30 -6.05
CA PRO A 55 6.80 2.54 -6.41
C PRO A 55 7.64 3.81 -6.20
N PHE A 56 8.92 3.77 -6.53
CA PHE A 56 9.82 4.93 -6.46
C PHE A 56 10.94 4.85 -7.50
N GLU A 57 11.53 6.01 -7.84
CA GLU A 57 12.46 6.16 -8.96
C GLU A 57 13.72 5.30 -8.79
N ASP A 58 14.26 4.84 -9.92
CA ASP A 58 15.50 4.06 -9.95
C ASP A 58 16.68 4.82 -9.33
N GLY A 59 17.58 4.08 -8.68
CA GLY A 59 18.74 4.63 -8.00
C GLY A 59 18.42 5.32 -6.67
N LYS A 60 17.16 5.30 -6.23
CA LYS A 60 16.74 5.89 -4.95
C LYS A 60 16.70 4.83 -3.85
N SER A 61 16.96 5.28 -2.62
CA SER A 61 16.76 4.49 -1.41
C SER A 61 15.64 5.09 -0.59
N TRP A 62 14.62 4.30 -0.31
CA TRP A 62 13.51 4.68 0.55
C TRP A 62 13.54 3.85 1.84
N ALA A 63 13.00 4.38 2.92
CA ALA A 63 12.86 3.63 4.16
C ALA A 63 11.54 2.86 4.17
N PHE A 64 11.59 1.57 4.44
CA PHE A 64 10.42 0.74 4.76
C PHE A 64 10.01 1.03 6.20
N THR A 65 9.09 1.97 6.39
CA THR A 65 8.74 2.50 7.71
C THR A 65 7.59 1.76 8.37
N GLY A 66 6.68 1.17 7.60
CA GLY A 66 5.56 0.37 8.11
C GLY A 66 5.47 -1.00 7.44
N GLY A 67 5.63 -2.07 8.22
CA GLY A 67 5.31 -3.45 7.82
C GLY A 67 3.80 -3.64 7.67
N PRO A 68 3.32 -4.89 7.46
CA PRO A 68 1.88 -5.13 7.30
C PRO A 68 1.05 -4.55 8.45
N HIS A 69 0.10 -3.66 8.08
CA HIS A 69 -0.79 -2.96 9.01
C HIS A 69 -2.15 -2.69 8.37
N PRO A 70 -3.16 -2.14 9.09
CA PRO A 70 -4.47 -1.85 8.54
C PRO A 70 -4.40 -0.97 7.29
N ALA A 71 -5.13 -1.38 6.25
CA ALA A 71 -5.20 -0.60 4.99
C ALA A 71 -6.05 0.64 5.12
N TRP A 72 -7.03 0.62 6.03
CA TRP A 72 -7.94 1.73 6.31
C TRP A 72 -8.53 1.58 7.70
N GLY A 73 -8.46 2.67 8.52
CA GLY A 73 -8.85 2.60 9.93
C GLY A 73 -7.92 1.69 10.74
N ASP A 74 -8.42 1.13 11.84
CA ASP A 74 -7.59 0.41 12.84
C ASP A 74 -7.77 -1.11 12.81
N ASN A 75 -8.54 -1.64 11.85
CA ASN A 75 -8.93 -3.04 11.83
C ASN A 75 -8.17 -3.87 10.80
N GLN A 76 -8.11 -5.19 11.05
CA GLN A 76 -7.65 -6.15 10.06
C GLN A 76 -8.54 -6.14 8.80
N PRO A 77 -8.04 -6.61 7.64
CA PRO A 77 -6.73 -7.26 7.48
C PRO A 77 -5.57 -6.26 7.40
N TYR A 78 -4.36 -6.69 7.77
CA TYR A 78 -3.12 -5.92 7.62
C TYR A 78 -2.67 -5.98 6.15
N ALA A 79 -3.21 -5.10 5.34
CA ALA A 79 -3.05 -5.13 3.88
C ALA A 79 -2.13 -4.04 3.33
N ALA A 80 -1.66 -3.13 4.18
CA ALA A 80 -0.84 -2.00 3.79
C ALA A 80 0.63 -2.12 4.17
N LEU A 81 1.44 -1.33 3.47
CA LEU A 81 2.87 -1.11 3.69
C LEU A 81 3.17 0.38 3.60
N ASP A 82 4.12 0.89 4.39
CA ASP A 82 4.54 2.29 4.34
C ASP A 82 5.99 2.44 3.92
N PHE A 83 6.25 3.48 3.13
CA PHE A 83 7.58 3.86 2.68
C PHE A 83 7.78 5.36 2.81
N ALA A 84 8.89 5.77 3.44
CA ALA A 84 9.28 7.16 3.55
C ALA A 84 10.42 7.50 2.58
N PRO A 85 10.37 8.68 1.94
CA PRO A 85 11.44 9.14 1.07
C PRO A 85 12.70 9.48 1.87
N PRO A 86 13.88 9.54 1.21
CA PRO A 86 15.07 10.10 1.86
C PRO A 86 14.78 11.53 2.31
N SER A 87 15.12 11.86 3.56
CA SER A 87 14.95 13.18 4.16
C SER A 87 16.03 13.44 5.19
N GLU A 88 16.47 14.69 5.31
CA GLU A 88 17.38 15.14 6.35
C GLU A 88 16.65 15.56 7.63
N THR A 89 15.32 15.70 7.55
CA THR A 89 14.49 16.15 8.67
C THR A 89 13.32 15.18 8.89
N SER A 90 12.91 15.02 10.14
CA SER A 90 11.76 14.22 10.53
C SER A 90 10.44 15.01 10.50
N GLY A 91 9.32 14.32 10.61
CA GLY A 91 7.98 14.91 10.64
C GLY A 91 7.40 15.17 9.25
N CYS A 92 6.34 15.96 9.21
CA CYS A 92 5.60 16.28 7.99
C CYS A 92 6.32 17.41 7.24
N VAL A 93 7.27 17.05 6.40
CA VAL A 93 8.02 17.99 5.57
C VAL A 93 7.73 17.75 4.10
N PHE A 94 7.85 18.80 3.28
CA PHE A 94 7.70 18.64 1.83
C PHE A 94 8.83 17.74 1.27
N SER A 95 8.47 16.82 0.38
CA SER A 95 9.40 15.99 -0.37
C SER A 95 9.23 16.24 -1.86
N ASP A 96 10.33 16.41 -2.57
CA ASP A 96 10.38 16.48 -4.04
C ASP A 96 10.43 15.10 -4.71
N GLN A 97 10.53 14.04 -3.91
CA GLN A 97 10.54 12.68 -4.41
C GLN A 97 9.16 12.29 -4.95
N TRP A 98 9.14 11.37 -5.93
CA TRP A 98 7.91 10.91 -6.54
C TRP A 98 7.57 9.47 -6.12
N VAL A 99 6.33 9.27 -5.76
CA VAL A 99 5.71 7.94 -5.73
C VAL A 99 5.29 7.60 -7.15
N LEU A 100 5.60 6.37 -7.60
CA LEU A 100 5.33 5.91 -8.94
C LEU A 100 4.23 4.85 -8.96
N ALA A 101 3.53 4.75 -10.09
CA ALA A 101 2.57 3.68 -10.35
C ALA A 101 3.32 2.34 -10.44
N PRO A 102 3.01 1.33 -9.60
CA PRO A 102 3.72 0.05 -9.63
C PRO A 102 3.35 -0.85 -10.82
N ALA A 103 2.26 -0.53 -11.52
CA ALA A 103 1.75 -1.21 -12.70
C ALA A 103 0.97 -0.24 -13.57
N ASP A 104 0.68 -0.64 -14.78
CA ASP A 104 -0.28 0.08 -15.65
C ASP A 104 -1.64 0.11 -14.97
N GLY A 105 -2.37 1.22 -15.14
CA GLY A 105 -3.70 1.36 -14.58
C GLY A 105 -4.33 2.71 -14.85
N THR A 106 -5.53 2.90 -14.30
CA THR A 106 -6.31 4.15 -14.41
C THR A 106 -6.60 4.69 -13.02
N ILE A 107 -6.44 5.98 -12.80
CA ILE A 107 -6.90 6.65 -11.56
C ILE A 107 -8.43 6.69 -11.58
N VAL A 108 -9.08 5.92 -10.71
CA VAL A 108 -10.55 5.80 -10.66
C VAL A 108 -11.18 6.58 -9.52
N ARG A 109 -10.40 6.93 -8.50
CA ARG A 109 -10.85 7.80 -7.39
C ARG A 109 -9.68 8.57 -6.80
N THR A 110 -9.97 9.82 -6.42
CA THR A 110 -9.06 10.67 -5.64
C THR A 110 -9.81 11.30 -4.48
N ASP A 111 -9.09 11.59 -3.40
CA ASP A 111 -9.54 12.35 -2.25
C ASP A 111 -8.34 13.07 -1.61
N THR A 112 -8.52 13.71 -0.45
CA THR A 112 -7.41 14.30 0.30
C THR A 112 -6.36 13.24 0.61
N GLY A 113 -5.19 13.36 -0.01
CA GLY A 113 -4.07 12.44 0.13
C GLY A 113 -4.27 11.04 -0.45
N VAL A 114 -5.38 10.78 -1.17
CA VAL A 114 -5.78 9.45 -1.64
C VAL A 114 -5.80 9.36 -3.16
N ALA A 115 -5.24 8.29 -3.70
CA ALA A 115 -5.44 7.85 -5.07
C ALA A 115 -5.76 6.35 -5.11
N ILE A 116 -6.73 5.97 -5.95
CA ILE A 116 -7.01 4.57 -6.29
C ILE A 116 -6.60 4.34 -7.74
N LEU A 117 -5.69 3.40 -7.95
CA LEU A 117 -5.25 2.94 -9.25
C LEU A 117 -5.92 1.59 -9.55
N ASP A 118 -6.81 1.59 -10.54
CA ASP A 118 -7.45 0.39 -11.08
C ASP A 118 -6.53 -0.26 -12.11
N LEU A 119 -6.25 -1.56 -11.97
CA LEU A 119 -5.27 -2.29 -12.79
C LEU A 119 -5.89 -3.10 -13.92
N ASP A 120 -7.20 -3.35 -13.91
CA ASP A 120 -7.87 -4.15 -14.96
C ASP A 120 -8.60 -3.29 -16.00
N GLY A 121 -8.71 -1.99 -15.76
CA GLY A 121 -9.17 -1.00 -16.74
C GLY A 121 -10.69 -0.93 -16.91
N ASP A 122 -11.46 -1.51 -16.00
CA ASP A 122 -12.93 -1.43 -16.01
C ASP A 122 -13.47 -0.14 -15.37
N ASN A 123 -12.61 0.63 -14.71
CA ASN A 123 -12.89 1.88 -13.98
C ASN A 123 -13.79 1.68 -12.75
N ASP A 124 -13.82 0.50 -12.16
CA ASP A 124 -14.59 0.19 -10.96
C ASP A 124 -13.68 -0.37 -9.84
N GLU A 125 -13.39 0.44 -8.81
CA GLU A 125 -12.57 0.01 -7.66
C GLU A 125 -13.14 -1.16 -6.85
N ARG A 126 -14.35 -1.64 -7.19
CA ARG A 126 -15.04 -2.78 -6.54
C ARG A 126 -14.77 -4.10 -7.23
N THR A 127 -14.17 -4.09 -8.41
CA THR A 127 -13.85 -5.26 -9.23
C THR A 127 -12.35 -5.34 -9.48
N GLY A 128 -11.85 -6.53 -9.79
CA GLY A 128 -10.46 -6.76 -10.13
C GLY A 128 -9.44 -6.28 -9.10
N TRP A 129 -8.22 -6.08 -9.57
CA TRP A 129 -7.12 -5.58 -8.75
C TRP A 129 -7.07 -4.07 -8.72
N ASN A 130 -7.05 -3.52 -7.52
CA ASN A 130 -6.90 -2.08 -7.28
C ASN A 130 -5.81 -1.81 -6.24
N LEU A 131 -5.09 -0.70 -6.40
CA LEU A 131 -4.11 -0.20 -5.45
C LEU A 131 -4.63 1.09 -4.81
N LEU A 132 -4.65 1.13 -3.48
CA LEU A 132 -4.82 2.36 -2.72
C LEU A 132 -3.47 2.97 -2.44
N PHE A 133 -3.34 4.26 -2.68
CA PHE A 133 -2.28 5.12 -2.15
C PHE A 133 -2.89 6.11 -1.17
N LEU A 134 -2.25 6.30 -0.01
CA LEU A 134 -2.62 7.28 0.98
C LEU A 134 -1.38 8.09 1.37
N HIS A 135 -1.59 9.27 1.95
CA HIS A 135 -0.57 10.25 2.29
C HIS A 135 0.19 10.82 1.08
N LEU A 136 -0.46 10.87 -0.08
CA LEU A 136 0.05 11.65 -1.21
C LEU A 136 -0.29 13.13 -1.03
N LEU A 137 0.60 14.03 -1.48
CA LEU A 137 0.31 15.45 -1.53
C LEU A 137 -0.87 15.69 -2.48
N THR A 138 -2.01 16.05 -1.96
CA THR A 138 -3.31 16.12 -2.66
C THR A 138 -3.23 16.83 -4.01
N LYS A 139 -2.54 17.99 -4.05
CA LYS A 139 -2.40 18.78 -5.28
C LYS A 139 -1.50 18.16 -6.35
N SER A 140 -0.75 17.09 -6.02
CA SER A 140 0.13 16.40 -6.96
C SER A 140 -0.48 15.14 -7.55
N ILE A 141 -1.66 14.73 -7.07
CA ILE A 141 -2.36 13.53 -7.54
C ILE A 141 -2.97 13.81 -8.92
N PRO A 142 -2.75 12.94 -9.92
CA PRO A 142 -3.39 13.07 -11.23
C PRO A 142 -4.92 12.98 -11.12
N PRO A 143 -5.68 13.67 -11.97
CA PRO A 143 -7.14 13.62 -11.93
C PRO A 143 -7.68 12.23 -12.27
N VAL A 144 -8.91 11.95 -11.80
CA VAL A 144 -9.66 10.73 -12.16
C VAL A 144 -9.75 10.59 -13.67
N GLY A 145 -9.58 9.39 -14.18
CA GLY A 145 -9.52 9.05 -15.60
C GLY A 145 -8.11 9.10 -16.20
N THR A 146 -7.09 9.54 -15.45
CA THR A 146 -5.71 9.52 -15.92
C THR A 146 -5.23 8.08 -16.04
N LYS A 147 -4.74 7.70 -17.22
CA LYS A 147 -4.06 6.42 -17.47
C LYS A 147 -2.58 6.57 -17.18
N LEU A 148 -2.06 5.66 -16.38
CA LEU A 148 -0.66 5.60 -15.99
C LEU A 148 -0.04 4.28 -16.46
N HIS A 149 1.21 4.34 -16.88
CA HIS A 149 2.05 3.16 -17.07
C HIS A 149 2.89 2.91 -15.82
N ALA A 150 3.35 1.67 -15.66
CA ALA A 150 4.30 1.34 -14.61
C ALA A 150 5.51 2.28 -14.67
N GLY A 151 5.82 2.93 -13.55
CA GLY A 151 6.88 3.95 -13.47
C GLY A 151 6.41 5.40 -13.65
N ASP A 152 5.17 5.65 -14.07
CA ASP A 152 4.62 7.01 -14.14
C ASP A 152 4.39 7.60 -12.74
N ARG A 153 4.48 8.92 -12.64
CA ARG A 153 4.32 9.66 -11.38
C ARG A 153 2.87 9.70 -10.93
N ILE A 154 2.61 9.28 -9.69
CA ILE A 154 1.26 9.27 -9.10
C ILE A 154 1.07 10.36 -8.03
N GLY A 155 2.14 10.89 -7.46
CA GLY A 155 2.12 11.98 -6.50
C GLY A 155 3.40 12.08 -5.68
N HIS A 156 3.53 13.17 -4.93
CA HIS A 156 4.59 13.29 -3.93
C HIS A 156 4.13 12.67 -2.61
N PRO A 157 5.02 12.02 -1.85
CA PRO A 157 4.68 11.59 -0.49
C PRO A 157 4.48 12.82 0.41
N SER A 158 3.58 12.70 1.37
CA SER A 158 3.23 13.79 2.29
C SER A 158 2.68 13.27 3.62
N CYS A 159 1.90 14.10 4.32
CA CYS A 159 1.07 13.71 5.45
C CYS A 159 -0.42 13.97 5.18
N ASP A 160 -0.83 14.24 3.95
CA ASP A 160 -2.23 14.49 3.62
C ASP A 160 -3.08 13.21 3.84
N GLY A 161 -4.32 13.36 4.22
CA GLY A 161 -5.28 12.27 4.31
C GLY A 161 -5.05 11.33 5.50
N GLY A 162 -5.64 11.63 6.64
CA GLY A 162 -5.56 10.81 7.85
C GLY A 162 -4.42 11.19 8.79
N THR A 163 -4.16 10.32 9.78
CA THR A 163 -3.13 10.56 10.79
C THR A 163 -1.78 10.08 10.27
N SER A 164 -0.76 10.95 10.38
CA SER A 164 0.61 10.65 9.99
C SER A 164 1.59 11.33 10.93
N THR A 165 2.70 10.66 11.26
CA THR A 165 3.78 11.19 12.10
C THR A 165 4.91 11.80 11.28
N GLY A 166 4.97 11.53 9.99
CA GLY A 166 6.01 12.02 9.09
C GLY A 166 5.69 11.76 7.63
N THR A 167 6.41 12.44 6.74
CA THR A 167 6.25 12.32 5.29
C THR A 167 6.54 10.90 4.84
N HIS A 168 5.53 10.22 4.30
CA HIS A 168 5.62 8.89 3.72
C HIS A 168 4.49 8.69 2.70
N PHE A 169 4.41 7.55 2.07
CA PHE A 169 3.19 7.06 1.44
C PHE A 169 2.85 5.67 1.93
N HIS A 170 1.59 5.42 1.99
CA HIS A 170 0.96 4.17 2.37
C HIS A 170 0.39 3.50 1.12
N ILE A 171 0.62 2.21 0.93
CA ILE A 171 0.11 1.46 -0.21
C ILE A 171 -0.58 0.18 0.25
N ALA A 172 -1.79 -0.08 -0.28
CA ALA A 172 -2.54 -1.29 0.00
C ALA A 172 -3.19 -1.86 -1.27
N ARG A 173 -3.55 -3.15 -1.24
CA ARG A 173 -4.15 -3.86 -2.38
C ARG A 173 -5.56 -4.31 -2.07
N LYS A 174 -6.44 -4.17 -3.07
CA LYS A 174 -7.77 -4.78 -3.10
C LYS A 174 -7.91 -5.76 -4.26
N PHE A 175 -8.76 -6.75 -4.07
CA PHE A 175 -9.30 -7.57 -5.16
C PHE A 175 -10.80 -7.73 -4.96
N ASN A 176 -11.60 -7.40 -5.96
CA ASN A 176 -13.06 -7.37 -5.89
C ASN A 176 -13.59 -6.61 -4.66
N GLY A 177 -12.99 -5.46 -4.37
CA GLY A 177 -13.33 -4.61 -3.23
C GLY A 177 -12.81 -5.08 -1.87
N GLU A 178 -12.17 -6.25 -1.79
CA GLU A 178 -11.63 -6.81 -0.55
C GLU A 178 -10.15 -6.51 -0.36
N TRP A 179 -9.76 -6.13 0.86
CA TRP A 179 -8.36 -5.94 1.21
C TRP A 179 -7.60 -7.26 1.19
N ILE A 180 -6.49 -7.32 0.46
CA ILE A 180 -5.61 -8.49 0.41
C ILE A 180 -4.51 -8.35 1.45
N PRO A 181 -4.45 -9.24 2.47
CA PRO A 181 -3.41 -9.17 3.51
C PRO A 181 -2.00 -9.11 2.92
N ALA A 182 -1.19 -8.14 3.37
CA ALA A 182 0.16 -7.93 2.83
C ALA A 182 1.11 -9.10 3.13
N GLY A 183 0.99 -9.70 4.33
CA GLY A 183 1.77 -10.89 4.70
C GLY A 183 1.02 -12.22 4.60
N GLY A 184 -0.11 -12.25 3.87
CA GLY A 184 -1.02 -13.41 3.77
C GLY A 184 -0.61 -14.46 2.74
N VAL A 185 -1.61 -15.27 2.33
CA VAL A 185 -1.43 -16.36 1.33
C VAL A 185 -1.04 -15.82 -0.03
N ILE A 186 -1.54 -14.61 -0.40
CA ILE A 186 -1.12 -13.85 -1.58
C ILE A 186 -0.31 -12.66 -1.06
N PRO A 187 0.97 -12.86 -0.72
CA PRO A 187 1.75 -11.80 -0.08
C PRO A 187 1.94 -10.60 -1.02
N PHE A 188 2.05 -9.40 -0.46
CA PHE A 188 2.40 -8.22 -1.23
C PHE A 188 3.82 -8.42 -1.79
N ASN A 189 3.91 -8.39 -3.10
CA ASN A 189 5.15 -8.52 -3.84
C ASN A 189 5.40 -7.26 -4.66
N LEU A 190 6.46 -6.53 -4.35
CA LEU A 190 6.94 -5.35 -5.04
C LEU A 190 8.34 -5.65 -5.56
N ASP A 191 8.49 -5.91 -6.86
CA ASP A 191 9.78 -6.25 -7.50
C ASP A 191 10.52 -7.38 -6.76
N ASP A 192 9.82 -8.51 -6.53
CA ASP A 192 10.25 -9.69 -5.78
C ASP A 192 10.53 -9.46 -4.27
N TRP A 193 10.33 -8.25 -3.77
CA TRP A 193 10.27 -8.00 -2.35
C TRP A 193 8.92 -8.46 -1.79
N ILE A 194 8.94 -9.55 -1.03
CA ILE A 194 7.74 -10.20 -0.49
C ILE A 194 7.54 -9.78 0.95
N ALA A 195 6.39 -9.17 1.23
CA ALA A 195 6.03 -8.75 2.58
C ALA A 195 5.75 -9.95 3.50
N LYS A 196 6.16 -9.80 4.75
CA LYS A 196 5.95 -10.75 5.84
C LYS A 196 5.50 -9.99 7.09
N ASN A 197 4.52 -10.55 7.80
CA ASN A 197 4.05 -10.01 9.06
C ASN A 197 5.16 -10.01 10.12
N GLY A 198 5.14 -9.00 10.99
CA GLY A 198 5.83 -8.98 12.26
C GLY A 198 4.98 -9.55 13.39
N ALA A 199 5.42 -9.33 14.63
CA ALA A 199 4.68 -9.71 15.83
C ALA A 199 3.44 -8.82 16.05
N GLU A 200 3.53 -7.57 15.63
CA GLU A 200 2.50 -6.52 15.77
C GLU A 200 2.32 -5.78 14.45
N PRO A 201 1.19 -5.05 14.23
CA PRO A 201 1.04 -4.15 13.09
C PRO A 201 2.20 -3.16 12.99
N TYR A 202 2.50 -2.72 11.79
CA TYR A 202 3.66 -1.87 11.42
C TYR A 202 5.02 -2.56 11.56
N LEU A 203 5.14 -3.62 12.36
CA LEU A 203 6.33 -4.46 12.38
C LEU A 203 6.25 -5.50 11.26
N GLY A 204 7.40 -5.84 10.66
CA GLY A 204 7.43 -6.82 9.60
C GLY A 204 8.69 -6.73 8.76
N PHE A 205 8.66 -7.44 7.65
CA PHE A 205 9.84 -7.60 6.80
C PHE A 205 9.44 -7.58 5.32
N LEU A 206 10.36 -7.11 4.50
CA LEU A 206 10.41 -7.41 3.07
C LEU A 206 11.55 -8.39 2.82
N LYS A 207 11.27 -9.47 2.10
CA LYS A 207 12.26 -10.49 1.76
C LYS A 207 12.38 -10.64 0.25
N ARG A 208 13.64 -10.61 -0.24
CA ARG A 208 13.98 -10.89 -1.63
C ARG A 208 15.24 -11.75 -1.65
N TYR A 209 15.13 -13.00 -2.13
CA TYR A 209 16.20 -14.01 -2.08
C TYR A 209 16.77 -14.19 -0.65
N SER A 210 18.06 -13.93 -0.45
CA SER A 210 18.73 -13.96 0.87
C SER A 210 18.63 -12.63 1.63
N SER A 211 18.14 -11.57 1.00
CA SER A 211 18.04 -10.23 1.59
C SER A 211 16.78 -10.10 2.42
N THR A 212 16.89 -9.39 3.53
CA THR A 212 15.75 -9.04 4.41
C THR A 212 15.87 -7.59 4.82
N ILE A 213 14.78 -6.85 4.65
CA ILE A 213 14.62 -5.47 5.10
C ILE A 213 13.58 -5.50 6.22
N ARG A 214 13.88 -4.86 7.35
CA ARG A 214 12.99 -4.77 8.49
C ARG A 214 12.27 -3.44 8.51
N ALA A 215 10.96 -3.46 8.74
CA ALA A 215 10.19 -2.24 8.95
C ALA A 215 10.65 -1.52 10.22
N CYS A 216 10.84 -0.21 10.12
CA CYS A 216 11.18 0.64 11.25
C CYS A 216 10.80 2.10 10.97
N GLU A 217 9.96 2.69 11.80
CA GLU A 217 9.69 4.13 11.78
C GLU A 217 10.97 4.97 11.96
N CYS A 218 12.03 4.37 12.51
CA CYS A 218 13.33 5.00 12.73
C CYS A 218 14.13 5.27 11.45
N ALA A 219 13.73 4.71 10.30
CA ALA A 219 14.41 4.84 9.01
C ALA A 219 15.91 4.54 9.06
N ASP A 220 16.31 3.52 9.84
CA ASP A 220 17.70 3.10 9.95
C ASP A 220 18.18 2.36 8.68
N TYR A 221 19.49 2.10 8.57
CA TYR A 221 20.06 1.41 7.40
C TYR A 221 19.46 0.01 7.13
N LYS A 222 18.85 -0.65 8.14
CA LYS A 222 18.22 -1.96 8.01
C LYS A 222 16.83 -1.89 7.42
N SER A 223 16.23 -0.70 7.40
CA SER A 223 14.93 -0.43 6.80
C SER A 223 15.03 0.12 5.37
N LEU A 224 16.24 0.41 4.87
CA LEU A 224 16.41 0.98 3.54
C LEU A 224 16.19 -0.08 2.45
N ILE A 225 15.33 0.25 1.51
CA ILE A 225 15.11 -0.48 0.27
C ILE A 225 15.61 0.36 -0.90
N HIS A 226 16.38 -0.26 -1.78
CA HIS A 226 17.01 0.40 -2.90
C HIS A 226 16.45 -0.12 -4.21
N THR A 227 16.12 0.79 -5.15
CA THR A 227 15.74 0.46 -6.52
C THR A 227 16.96 0.41 -7.43
N GLY A 228 16.89 -0.43 -8.45
CA GLY A 228 17.96 -0.62 -9.43
C GLY A 228 18.89 -1.79 -9.11
N PRO A 229 19.95 -1.95 -9.90
CA PRO A 229 20.90 -3.04 -9.71
C PRO A 229 21.56 -2.94 -8.32
N PRO A 230 21.97 -4.07 -7.72
CA PRO A 230 22.64 -4.08 -6.42
C PRO A 230 23.81 -3.10 -6.42
N ILE A 231 23.92 -2.27 -5.39
CA ILE A 231 25.10 -1.42 -5.19
C ILE A 231 26.25 -2.38 -4.90
N VAL A 232 27.09 -2.63 -5.91
CA VAL A 232 28.36 -3.34 -5.68
C VAL A 232 29.26 -2.36 -4.91
N PRO A 233 29.67 -2.67 -3.66
CA PRO A 233 30.59 -1.82 -2.94
C PRO A 233 31.84 -1.63 -3.78
N THR A 234 32.13 -0.41 -4.21
CA THR A 234 33.39 -0.07 -4.86
C THR A 234 34.48 -0.36 -3.84
N GLN A 235 35.32 -1.35 -4.10
CA GLN A 235 36.46 -1.62 -3.22
C GLN A 235 37.30 -0.35 -3.18
N THR A 236 37.36 0.26 -2.00
CA THR A 236 38.30 1.36 -1.76
C THR A 236 39.70 0.84 -2.10
N PRO A 237 40.43 1.45 -3.02
CA PRO A 237 41.76 0.96 -3.37
C PRO A 237 42.63 0.97 -2.11
N THR A 238 43.15 -0.21 -1.76
CA THR A 238 44.10 -0.36 -0.64
C THR A 238 45.28 0.58 -0.89
N PRO A 239 45.62 1.51 0.04
CA PRO A 239 46.77 2.38 -0.15
C PRO A 239 48.01 1.53 -0.37
N LYS A 240 48.73 1.83 -1.46
CA LYS A 240 49.97 1.17 -1.80
C LYS A 240 50.98 1.45 -0.69
N PRO A 241 51.69 0.43 -0.15
CA PRO A 241 52.71 0.69 0.86
C PRO A 241 53.74 1.70 0.32
N THR A 242 53.87 2.83 1.00
CA THR A 242 54.96 3.79 0.69
C THR A 242 56.25 3.15 1.15
N SER A 243 57.12 2.78 0.21
CA SER A 243 58.51 2.41 0.56
C SER A 243 59.20 3.60 1.17
N ILE A 244 59.57 3.48 2.42
CA ILE A 244 60.43 4.44 3.12
C ILE A 244 61.86 4.21 2.64
N PRO A 245 62.63 5.24 2.29
CA PRO A 245 63.99 5.14 1.81
C PRO A 245 64.97 4.70 2.90
#